data_9d7e859421059422c4f1d7a61a6ae829
#
_entry.id   9d7e859421059422c4f1d7a61a6ae829
#
_cell.length_a   1.000
_cell.length_b   1.000
_cell.length_c   1.000
_cell.angle_alpha   90.00
_cell.angle_beta   90.00
_cell.angle_gamma   90.00
#
_symmetry.space_group_name_H-M   'P 1'
#
loop_
_entity.id
_entity.type
_entity.pdbx_description
1 polymer ?
#
loop_
_entity_poly.entity_id
_entity_poly.type
_entity_poly.pdbx_seq_one_letter_code
_entity_poly.pdbx_strand_id
1 'polypeptide(L)'
;TAGGMNIADVAHNTPDKIFKEWVHPSGGLQAFQARKIAFNLGLSGEAFKNCVKFVSNLYNAYIGLDCSMLEINPLFKAADDKIIAVDCKMGLDENSLMRHKDLASLRDVTEEDPTEVEAGQFNLNFVKLDGNVGCMVNGAGLAMATMDMIKLSGGEPANFLDVGGSANAQTVEAGFKIILKDPAVKAILIN
;
A
#
# COMPACT_ATOMS: atom_id res chain seq x y z
N THR A 1 -12.10 -14.56 15.26
CA THR A 1 -11.31 -13.49 14.61
C THR A 1 -11.10 -12.37 15.62
N ALA A 2 -9.84 -12.00 15.84
CA ALA A 2 -9.49 -10.92 16.74
C ALA A 2 -9.42 -9.62 15.92
N GLY A 3 -10.47 -8.80 15.96
CA GLY A 3 -10.47 -7.46 15.37
C GLY A 3 -9.58 -6.49 16.15
N GLY A 4 -9.04 -5.46 15.49
CA GLY A 4 -8.17 -4.46 16.11
C GLY A 4 -6.72 -4.92 16.35
N MET A 5 -6.30 -6.06 15.79
CA MET A 5 -4.91 -6.53 15.84
C MET A 5 -4.17 -6.13 14.55
N ASN A 6 -2.86 -5.95 14.67
CA ASN A 6 -2.00 -5.79 13.49
C ASN A 6 -2.03 -7.09 12.65
N ILE A 7 -2.41 -6.97 11.37
CA ILE A 7 -2.53 -8.13 10.47
C ILE A 7 -1.18 -8.83 10.24
N ALA A 8 -0.06 -8.09 10.25
CA ALA A 8 1.27 -8.65 10.10
C ALA A 8 1.63 -9.57 11.28
N ASP A 9 1.29 -9.16 12.51
CA ASP A 9 1.49 -9.98 13.71
C ASP A 9 0.64 -11.26 13.66
N VAL A 10 -0.61 -11.16 13.19
CA VAL A 10 -1.48 -12.32 12.99
C VAL A 10 -0.92 -13.24 11.93
N ALA A 11 -0.41 -12.71 10.82
CA ALA A 11 0.19 -13.48 9.74
C ALA A 11 1.43 -14.25 10.19
N HIS A 12 2.22 -13.65 11.07
CA HIS A 12 3.43 -14.28 11.60
C HIS A 12 3.13 -15.32 12.69
N ASN A 13 2.25 -14.99 13.65
CA ASN A 13 2.03 -15.81 14.85
C ASN A 13 0.92 -16.85 14.69
N THR A 14 -0.11 -16.56 13.89
CA THR A 14 -1.29 -17.42 13.72
C THR A 14 -1.82 -17.38 12.28
N PRO A 15 -1.04 -17.82 11.26
CA PRO A 15 -1.40 -17.70 9.84
C PRO A 15 -2.70 -18.41 9.49
N ASP A 16 -3.07 -19.47 10.21
CA ASP A 16 -4.31 -20.23 10.00
C ASP A 16 -5.59 -19.43 10.29
N LYS A 17 -5.46 -18.28 10.97
CA LYS A 17 -6.58 -17.37 11.22
C LYS A 17 -6.82 -16.38 10.07
N ILE A 18 -5.95 -16.36 9.05
CA ILE A 18 -6.09 -15.49 7.89
C ILE A 18 -6.74 -16.27 6.75
N PHE A 19 -7.95 -15.89 6.41
CA PHE A 19 -8.67 -16.44 5.26
C PHE A 19 -8.37 -15.59 4.03
N LYS A 20 -7.98 -16.25 2.93
CA LYS A 20 -7.62 -15.59 1.67
C LYS A 20 -8.58 -15.99 0.57
N GLU A 21 -9.01 -15.03 -0.23
CA GLU A 21 -9.77 -15.23 -1.45
C GLU A 21 -9.10 -14.48 -2.60
N TRP A 22 -8.85 -15.22 -3.67
CA TRP A 22 -8.23 -14.68 -4.87
C TRP A 22 -9.31 -14.30 -5.87
N VAL A 23 -9.36 -13.01 -6.20
CA VAL A 23 -10.33 -12.49 -7.17
C VAL A 23 -9.65 -12.30 -8.51
N HIS A 24 -10.16 -13.00 -9.55
CA HIS A 24 -9.61 -12.86 -10.88
C HIS A 24 -10.04 -11.51 -11.49
N PRO A 25 -9.12 -10.70 -12.04
CA PRO A 25 -9.44 -9.34 -12.51
C PRO A 25 -10.59 -9.28 -13.54
N SER A 26 -10.64 -10.22 -14.51
CA SER A 26 -11.67 -10.24 -15.53
C SER A 26 -13.01 -10.79 -15.05
N GLY A 27 -13.04 -11.57 -13.97
CA GLY A 27 -14.27 -12.16 -13.43
C GLY A 27 -14.89 -11.36 -12.29
N GLY A 28 -14.09 -10.53 -11.63
CA GLY A 28 -14.50 -9.82 -10.42
C GLY A 28 -14.83 -10.74 -9.24
N LEU A 29 -15.24 -10.14 -8.14
CA LEU A 29 -15.64 -10.87 -6.94
C LEU A 29 -16.93 -11.66 -7.22
N GLN A 30 -16.85 -12.99 -7.06
CA GLN A 30 -17.99 -13.85 -7.24
C GLN A 30 -18.78 -14.02 -5.92
N ALA A 31 -20.09 -14.19 -6.03
CA ALA A 31 -20.97 -14.31 -4.88
C ALA A 31 -20.58 -15.45 -3.93
N PHE A 32 -20.03 -16.56 -4.44
CA PHE A 32 -19.56 -17.66 -3.59
C PHE A 32 -18.32 -17.26 -2.75
N GLN A 33 -17.45 -16.41 -3.26
CA GLN A 33 -16.27 -15.93 -2.55
C GLN A 33 -16.68 -15.05 -1.36
N ALA A 34 -17.59 -14.09 -1.59
CA ALA A 34 -18.14 -13.28 -0.50
C ALA A 34 -18.83 -14.13 0.58
N ARG A 35 -19.60 -15.18 0.18
CA ARG A 35 -20.19 -16.13 1.12
C ARG A 35 -19.16 -16.92 1.90
N LYS A 36 -18.07 -17.36 1.25
CA LYS A 36 -16.98 -18.09 1.90
C LYS A 36 -16.28 -17.23 2.95
N ILE A 37 -16.03 -15.94 2.66
CA ILE A 37 -15.48 -14.99 3.63
C ILE A 37 -16.42 -14.88 4.84
N ALA A 38 -17.71 -14.62 4.62
CA ALA A 38 -18.69 -14.48 5.71
C ALA A 38 -18.81 -15.75 6.56
N PHE A 39 -18.75 -16.92 5.93
CA PHE A 39 -18.75 -18.21 6.62
C PHE A 39 -17.49 -18.41 7.49
N ASN A 40 -16.33 -18.12 6.94
CA ASN A 40 -15.04 -18.24 7.65
C ASN A 40 -14.95 -17.26 8.85
N LEU A 41 -15.66 -16.14 8.79
CA LEU A 41 -15.81 -15.21 9.91
C LEU A 41 -16.77 -15.72 11.00
N GLY A 42 -17.38 -16.88 10.81
CA GLY A 42 -18.31 -17.51 11.78
C GLY A 42 -19.68 -16.84 11.83
N LEU A 43 -20.06 -16.09 10.78
CA LEU A 43 -21.32 -15.38 10.72
C LEU A 43 -22.46 -16.28 10.24
N SER A 44 -23.67 -16.04 10.74
CA SER A 44 -24.90 -16.77 10.37
C SER A 44 -26.10 -15.82 10.30
N GLY A 45 -27.23 -16.29 9.80
CA GLY A 45 -28.49 -15.54 9.76
C GLY A 45 -28.39 -14.23 8.96
N GLU A 46 -28.93 -13.13 9.51
CA GLU A 46 -28.89 -11.81 8.86
C GLU A 46 -27.49 -11.20 8.84
N ALA A 47 -26.67 -11.42 9.86
CA ALA A 47 -25.30 -10.96 9.88
C ALA A 47 -24.47 -11.55 8.71
N PHE A 48 -24.72 -12.82 8.37
CA PHE A 48 -24.10 -13.46 7.21
C PHE A 48 -24.46 -12.74 5.90
N LYS A 49 -25.76 -12.49 5.68
CA LYS A 49 -26.24 -11.79 4.47
C LYS A 49 -25.68 -10.37 4.37
N ASN A 50 -25.68 -9.67 5.50
CA ASN A 50 -25.14 -8.30 5.60
C ASN A 50 -23.63 -8.30 5.32
N CYS A 51 -22.88 -9.27 5.80
CA CYS A 51 -21.45 -9.41 5.51
C CYS A 51 -21.20 -9.69 4.02
N VAL A 52 -21.96 -10.57 3.40
CA VAL A 52 -21.83 -10.82 1.95
C VAL A 52 -22.05 -9.54 1.15
N LYS A 53 -23.09 -8.76 1.50
CA LYS A 53 -23.34 -7.45 0.87
C LYS A 53 -22.21 -6.47 1.13
N PHE A 54 -21.69 -6.41 2.37
CA PHE A 54 -20.59 -5.56 2.76
C PHE A 54 -19.33 -5.85 1.95
N VAL A 55 -18.92 -7.13 1.85
CA VAL A 55 -17.73 -7.56 1.09
C VAL A 55 -17.88 -7.22 -0.40
N SER A 56 -19.08 -7.41 -0.96
CA SER A 56 -19.35 -7.04 -2.36
C SER A 56 -19.24 -5.54 -2.59
N ASN A 57 -19.78 -4.73 -1.69
CA ASN A 57 -19.69 -3.27 -1.77
C ASN A 57 -18.24 -2.78 -1.58
N LEU A 58 -17.49 -3.41 -0.66
CA LEU A 58 -16.08 -3.12 -0.42
C LEU A 58 -15.24 -3.37 -1.68
N TYR A 59 -15.48 -4.51 -2.35
CA TYR A 59 -14.82 -4.82 -3.61
C TYR A 59 -15.16 -3.79 -4.70
N ASN A 60 -16.44 -3.41 -4.83
CA ASN A 60 -16.86 -2.40 -5.79
C ASN A 60 -16.22 -1.03 -5.51
N ALA A 61 -16.10 -0.65 -4.24
CA ALA A 61 -15.40 0.57 -3.85
C ALA A 61 -13.91 0.49 -4.20
N TYR A 62 -13.24 -0.64 -3.88
CA TYR A 62 -11.83 -0.88 -4.20
C TYR A 62 -11.54 -0.69 -5.69
N ILE A 63 -12.34 -1.34 -6.56
CA ILE A 63 -12.16 -1.24 -8.01
C ILE A 63 -12.61 0.13 -8.55
N GLY A 64 -13.75 0.65 -8.08
CA GLY A 64 -14.34 1.89 -8.60
C GLY A 64 -13.55 3.14 -8.25
N LEU A 65 -12.74 3.10 -7.21
CA LEU A 65 -11.89 4.21 -6.76
C LEU A 65 -10.41 4.01 -7.11
N ASP A 66 -10.09 2.96 -7.87
CA ASP A 66 -8.71 2.59 -8.20
C ASP A 66 -7.81 2.48 -6.96
N CYS A 67 -8.30 1.78 -5.93
CA CYS A 67 -7.53 1.58 -4.72
C CYS A 67 -6.33 0.65 -4.96
N SER A 68 -5.17 0.98 -4.44
CA SER A 68 -4.02 0.09 -4.31
C SER A 68 -4.15 -0.79 -3.06
N MET A 69 -4.78 -0.26 -2.01
CA MET A 69 -5.04 -0.95 -0.76
C MET A 69 -6.32 -0.41 -0.12
N LEU A 70 -7.08 -1.30 0.53
CA LEU A 70 -8.23 -0.92 1.34
C LEU A 70 -8.32 -1.86 2.55
N GLU A 71 -8.12 -1.31 3.73
CA GLU A 71 -8.16 -2.03 5.01
C GLU A 71 -9.33 -1.53 5.85
N ILE A 72 -10.10 -2.46 6.40
CA ILE A 72 -11.14 -2.19 7.40
C ILE A 72 -10.73 -2.88 8.71
N ASN A 73 -10.31 -2.10 9.69
CA ASN A 73 -9.84 -2.64 10.95
C ASN A 73 -10.06 -1.65 12.12
N PRO A 74 -11.03 -1.94 13.02
CA PRO A 74 -11.84 -3.15 13.09
C PRO A 74 -13.11 -3.13 12.24
N LEU A 75 -13.57 -4.33 11.86
CA LEU A 75 -14.89 -4.57 11.33
C LEU A 75 -15.80 -5.10 12.45
N PHE A 76 -16.93 -4.48 12.69
CA PHE A 76 -17.84 -4.85 13.77
C PHE A 76 -19.13 -5.51 13.28
N LYS A 77 -19.57 -6.53 14.02
CA LYS A 77 -20.95 -7.00 13.99
C LYS A 77 -21.71 -6.34 15.12
N ALA A 78 -22.72 -5.53 14.79
CA ALA A 78 -23.59 -4.90 15.76
C ALA A 78 -24.66 -5.86 16.30
N ALA A 79 -25.35 -5.46 17.37
CA ALA A 79 -26.39 -6.27 18.00
C ALA A 79 -27.61 -6.51 17.09
N ASP A 80 -27.86 -5.60 16.14
CA ASP A 80 -28.91 -5.71 15.12
C ASP A 80 -28.43 -6.41 13.83
N ASP A 81 -27.37 -7.20 13.93
CA ASP A 81 -26.74 -7.95 12.83
C ASP A 81 -26.16 -7.10 11.69
N LYS A 82 -26.08 -5.77 11.84
CA LYS A 82 -25.36 -4.93 10.88
C LYS A 82 -23.86 -5.17 10.94
N ILE A 83 -23.21 -5.07 9.78
CA ILE A 83 -21.77 -5.08 9.65
C ILE A 83 -21.30 -3.63 9.43
N ILE A 84 -20.42 -3.15 10.31
CA ILE A 84 -20.02 -1.75 10.39
C ILE A 84 -18.50 -1.66 10.27
N ALA A 85 -18.02 -0.88 9.31
CA ALA A 85 -16.64 -0.41 9.29
C ALA A 85 -16.49 0.70 10.34
N VAL A 86 -15.60 0.50 11.31
CA VAL A 86 -15.34 1.50 12.35
C VAL A 86 -14.22 2.42 11.91
N ASP A 87 -13.22 1.83 11.25
CA ASP A 87 -12.11 2.56 10.65
C ASP A 87 -11.83 2.01 9.26
N CYS A 88 -11.26 2.87 8.41
CA CYS A 88 -10.94 2.53 7.03
C CYS A 88 -9.63 3.22 6.63
N LYS A 89 -8.62 2.41 6.30
CA LYS A 89 -7.39 2.90 5.68
C LYS A 89 -7.45 2.60 4.18
N MET A 90 -7.28 3.64 3.37
CA MET A 90 -7.41 3.54 1.91
C MET A 90 -6.17 4.13 1.24
N GLY A 91 -5.51 3.33 0.42
CA GLY A 91 -4.49 3.79 -0.52
C GLY A 91 -5.09 3.86 -1.92
N LEU A 92 -4.90 4.96 -2.61
CA LEU A 92 -5.31 5.15 -4.00
C LEU A 92 -4.10 4.99 -4.92
N ASP A 93 -4.33 4.47 -6.13
CA ASP A 93 -3.30 4.52 -7.17
C ASP A 93 -3.10 5.97 -7.64
N GLU A 94 -1.94 6.54 -7.36
CA GLU A 94 -1.63 7.94 -7.71
C GLU A 94 -1.75 8.19 -9.22
N ASN A 95 -1.46 7.19 -10.07
CA ASN A 95 -1.60 7.30 -11.52
C ASN A 95 -3.08 7.42 -11.95
N SER A 96 -4.01 7.00 -11.11
CA SER A 96 -5.44 7.09 -11.36
C SER A 96 -6.07 8.39 -10.86
N LEU A 97 -5.41 9.17 -10.02
CA LEU A 97 -5.98 10.37 -9.40
C LEU A 97 -6.48 11.42 -10.40
N MET A 98 -5.95 11.41 -11.63
CA MET A 98 -6.49 12.26 -12.71
C MET A 98 -7.96 11.97 -13.02
N ARG A 99 -8.44 10.74 -12.75
CA ARG A 99 -9.85 10.31 -12.90
C ARG A 99 -10.70 10.61 -11.66
N HIS A 100 -10.04 10.82 -10.52
CA HIS A 100 -10.66 10.98 -9.19
C HIS A 100 -10.21 12.29 -8.54
N LYS A 101 -10.43 13.42 -9.22
CA LYS A 101 -9.97 14.74 -8.76
C LYS A 101 -10.58 15.17 -7.40
N ASP A 102 -11.78 14.71 -7.13
CA ASP A 102 -12.48 14.91 -5.85
C ASP A 102 -11.79 14.19 -4.69
N LEU A 103 -11.19 13.02 -4.95
CA LEU A 103 -10.49 12.25 -3.93
C LEU A 103 -9.09 12.81 -3.64
N ALA A 104 -8.45 13.49 -4.58
CA ALA A 104 -7.13 14.07 -4.39
C ALA A 104 -7.08 15.06 -3.20
N SER A 105 -8.21 15.71 -2.90
CA SER A 105 -8.32 16.64 -1.76
C SER A 105 -8.44 15.94 -0.40
N LEU A 106 -8.67 14.63 -0.39
CA LEU A 106 -8.79 13.81 0.83
C LEU A 106 -7.47 13.18 1.26
N ARG A 107 -6.38 13.43 0.51
CA ARG A 107 -5.04 12.91 0.86
C ARG A 107 -4.65 13.37 2.27
N ASP A 108 -4.33 12.42 3.13
CA ASP A 108 -3.80 12.68 4.47
C ASP A 108 -2.29 12.35 4.48
N VAL A 109 -1.48 13.38 4.33
CA VAL A 109 -0.02 13.26 4.33
C VAL A 109 0.57 12.83 5.68
N THR A 110 -0.21 12.84 6.76
CA THR A 110 0.24 12.39 8.08
C THR A 110 0.29 10.87 8.19
N GLU A 111 -0.40 10.16 7.31
CA GLU A 111 -0.40 8.69 7.20
C GLU A 111 0.67 8.15 6.24
N GLU A 112 1.38 9.05 5.54
CA GLU A 112 2.41 8.68 4.56
C GLU A 112 3.83 8.79 5.17
N ASP A 113 4.82 8.13 4.56
CA ASP A 113 6.22 8.33 4.97
C ASP A 113 6.64 9.79 4.69
N PRO A 114 7.11 10.53 5.71
CA PRO A 114 7.48 11.94 5.53
C PRO A 114 8.55 12.17 4.47
N THR A 115 9.42 11.18 4.25
CA THR A 115 10.49 11.26 3.25
C THR A 115 9.93 11.15 1.83
N GLU A 116 8.93 10.27 1.64
CA GLU A 116 8.23 10.12 0.36
C GLU A 116 7.39 11.36 0.05
N VAL A 117 6.70 11.92 1.06
CA VAL A 117 5.96 13.19 0.93
C VAL A 117 6.91 14.33 0.51
N GLU A 118 8.07 14.43 1.15
CA GLU A 118 9.07 15.46 0.79
C GLU A 118 9.58 15.28 -0.65
N ALA A 119 9.89 14.03 -1.04
CA ALA A 119 10.34 13.70 -2.38
C ALA A 119 9.30 14.09 -3.45
N GLY A 120 8.03 13.85 -3.16
CA GLY A 120 6.92 14.23 -4.03
C GLY A 120 6.85 15.73 -4.33
N GLN A 121 7.27 16.60 -3.40
CA GLN A 121 7.31 18.04 -3.62
C GLN A 121 8.32 18.47 -4.73
N PHE A 122 9.31 17.59 -4.98
CA PHE A 122 10.32 17.80 -6.03
C PHE A 122 10.06 16.96 -7.28
N ASN A 123 8.89 16.30 -7.37
CA ASN A 123 8.53 15.33 -8.43
C ASN A 123 9.55 14.19 -8.55
N LEU A 124 10.09 13.74 -7.44
CA LEU A 124 10.97 12.58 -7.36
C LEU A 124 10.13 11.33 -7.06
N ASN A 125 10.35 10.28 -7.83
CA ASN A 125 9.80 8.96 -7.52
C ASN A 125 10.70 8.29 -6.47
N PHE A 126 10.33 8.39 -5.21
CA PHE A 126 11.10 7.89 -4.08
C PHE A 126 10.29 6.88 -3.29
N VAL A 127 10.91 5.77 -2.93
CA VAL A 127 10.38 4.79 -1.97
C VAL A 127 11.48 4.48 -0.96
N LYS A 128 11.16 4.62 0.33
CA LYS A 128 12.07 4.29 1.42
C LYS A 128 12.16 2.77 1.60
N LEU A 129 13.36 2.26 1.84
CA LEU A 129 13.66 0.87 2.12
C LEU A 129 14.59 0.76 3.33
N ASP A 130 14.70 -0.45 3.90
CA ASP A 130 15.51 -0.71 5.11
C ASP A 130 16.93 -1.19 4.73
N GLY A 131 17.69 -0.34 4.05
CA GLY A 131 19.02 -0.69 3.57
C GLY A 131 20.14 0.21 4.06
N ASN A 132 21.34 0.01 3.49
CA ASN A 132 22.55 0.76 3.83
C ASN A 132 23.23 1.42 2.63
N VAL A 133 22.72 1.20 1.42
CA VAL A 133 23.22 1.82 0.20
C VAL A 133 22.10 2.60 -0.47
N GLY A 134 22.20 3.92 -0.45
CA GLY A 134 21.29 4.77 -1.20
C GLY A 134 21.52 4.64 -2.69
N CYS A 135 20.47 4.78 -3.50
CA CYS A 135 20.63 4.85 -4.96
C CYS A 135 19.89 6.05 -5.54
N MET A 136 20.50 6.66 -6.56
CA MET A 136 19.92 7.73 -7.36
C MET A 136 20.12 7.41 -8.83
N VAL A 137 19.03 7.26 -9.56
CA VAL A 137 19.06 6.74 -10.92
C VAL A 137 18.11 7.52 -11.81
N ASN A 138 18.38 7.58 -13.09
CA ASN A 138 17.46 8.15 -14.07
C ASN A 138 16.78 7.05 -14.87
N GLY A 139 15.54 6.77 -14.50
CA GLY A 139 14.69 5.73 -15.10
C GLY A 139 14.40 4.58 -14.15
N ALA A 140 13.10 4.27 -13.99
CA ALA A 140 12.61 3.28 -13.01
C ALA A 140 13.18 1.87 -13.24
N GLY A 141 13.29 1.43 -14.51
CA GLY A 141 13.88 0.12 -14.83
C GLY A 141 15.37 0.04 -14.47
N LEU A 142 16.13 1.13 -14.71
CA LEU A 142 17.53 1.22 -14.32
C LEU A 142 17.68 1.28 -12.80
N ALA A 143 16.75 1.94 -12.10
CA ALA A 143 16.74 1.98 -10.64
C ALA A 143 16.56 0.58 -10.05
N MET A 144 15.62 -0.22 -10.57
CA MET A 144 15.42 -1.61 -10.14
C MET A 144 16.68 -2.46 -10.38
N ALA A 145 17.27 -2.39 -11.58
CA ALA A 145 18.51 -3.10 -11.89
C ALA A 145 19.68 -2.65 -10.99
N THR A 146 19.77 -1.37 -10.66
CA THR A 146 20.78 -0.84 -9.74
C THR A 146 20.60 -1.41 -8.33
N MET A 147 19.37 -1.51 -7.84
CA MET A 147 19.05 -2.12 -6.54
C MET A 147 19.42 -3.61 -6.52
N ASP A 148 19.16 -4.34 -7.60
CA ASP A 148 19.57 -5.75 -7.74
C ASP A 148 21.11 -5.87 -7.70
N MET A 149 21.84 -4.98 -8.37
CA MET A 149 23.30 -4.97 -8.34
C MET A 149 23.84 -4.68 -6.93
N ILE A 150 23.20 -3.77 -6.17
CA ILE A 150 23.54 -3.53 -4.77
C ILE A 150 23.41 -4.82 -3.96
N LYS A 151 22.26 -5.52 -4.10
CA LYS A 151 22.02 -6.80 -3.40
C LYS A 151 23.02 -7.89 -3.78
N LEU A 152 23.27 -8.07 -5.07
CA LEU A 152 24.24 -9.07 -5.57
C LEU A 152 25.67 -8.78 -5.08
N SER A 153 25.99 -7.51 -4.80
CA SER A 153 27.29 -7.09 -4.26
C SER A 153 27.38 -7.16 -2.73
N GLY A 154 26.34 -7.68 -2.06
CA GLY A 154 26.32 -7.84 -0.60
C GLY A 154 25.89 -6.59 0.16
N GLY A 155 25.39 -5.56 -0.50
CA GLY A 155 24.72 -4.41 0.11
C GLY A 155 23.20 -4.60 0.21
N GLU A 156 22.53 -3.70 0.90
CA GLU A 156 21.07 -3.61 0.93
C GLU A 156 20.62 -2.23 0.45
N PRO A 157 19.72 -2.13 -0.54
CA PRO A 157 19.24 -0.83 -1.02
C PRO A 157 18.42 -0.12 0.06
N ALA A 158 18.78 1.14 0.34
CA ALA A 158 18.11 1.99 1.33
C ALA A 158 16.90 2.74 0.76
N ASN A 159 16.84 2.84 -0.56
CA ASN A 159 15.74 3.50 -1.26
C ASN A 159 15.67 3.07 -2.71
N PHE A 160 14.49 3.23 -3.29
CA PHE A 160 14.30 3.43 -4.73
C PHE A 160 14.29 4.94 -4.98
N LEU A 161 14.99 5.43 -6.00
CA LEU A 161 14.86 6.81 -6.46
C LEU A 161 15.09 6.90 -7.97
N ASP A 162 14.04 7.33 -8.67
CA ASP A 162 14.10 7.75 -10.06
C ASP A 162 13.93 9.27 -10.16
N VAL A 163 14.94 9.95 -10.64
CA VAL A 163 14.93 11.41 -10.80
C VAL A 163 14.10 11.87 -12.01
N GLY A 164 13.66 10.93 -12.86
CA GLY A 164 12.82 11.21 -14.02
C GLY A 164 13.50 11.96 -15.16
N GLY A 165 12.81 12.02 -16.31
CA GLY A 165 13.32 12.64 -17.53
C GLY A 165 13.47 14.17 -17.47
N SER A 166 12.91 14.82 -16.44
CA SER A 166 13.01 16.26 -16.18
C SER A 166 14.08 16.63 -15.16
N ALA A 167 15.02 15.71 -14.87
CA ALA A 167 16.09 15.91 -13.90
C ALA A 167 16.88 17.21 -14.15
N ASN A 168 17.09 17.96 -13.10
CA ASN A 168 17.88 19.18 -13.09
C ASN A 168 18.68 19.29 -11.78
N ALA A 169 19.54 20.30 -11.67
CA ALA A 169 20.40 20.46 -10.50
C ALA A 169 19.61 20.51 -9.17
N GLN A 170 18.42 21.12 -9.17
CA GLN A 170 17.60 21.25 -7.95
C GLN A 170 16.98 19.90 -7.55
N THR A 171 16.45 19.12 -8.51
CA THR A 171 15.87 17.82 -8.23
C THR A 171 16.93 16.81 -7.78
N VAL A 172 18.13 16.86 -8.39
CA VAL A 172 19.28 16.02 -7.99
C VAL A 172 19.76 16.40 -6.58
N GLU A 173 19.89 17.69 -6.28
CA GLU A 173 20.26 18.17 -4.94
C GLU A 173 19.24 17.73 -3.89
N ALA A 174 17.94 17.86 -4.18
CA ALA A 174 16.87 17.41 -3.29
C ALA A 174 16.97 15.90 -3.03
N GLY A 175 17.16 15.09 -4.08
CA GLY A 175 17.33 13.65 -3.95
C GLY A 175 18.52 13.28 -3.05
N PHE A 176 19.67 13.94 -3.21
CA PHE A 176 20.81 13.75 -2.31
C PHE A 176 20.47 14.09 -0.85
N LYS A 177 19.85 15.24 -0.62
CA LYS A 177 19.46 15.66 0.72
C LYS A 177 18.52 14.66 1.39
N ILE A 178 17.58 14.11 0.62
CA ILE A 178 16.63 13.11 1.11
C ILE A 178 17.36 11.82 1.49
N ILE A 179 18.21 11.28 0.62
CA ILE A 179 18.97 10.04 0.89
C ILE A 179 19.89 10.22 2.11
N LEU A 180 20.56 11.37 2.23
CA LEU A 180 21.51 11.63 3.33
C LEU A 180 20.85 11.86 4.70
N LYS A 181 19.53 12.05 4.76
CA LYS A 181 18.79 12.11 6.04
C LYS A 181 18.72 10.75 6.74
N ASP A 182 18.85 9.66 6.01
CA ASP A 182 18.80 8.33 6.59
C ASP A 182 20.19 7.98 7.19
N PRO A 183 20.29 7.85 8.51
CA PRO A 183 21.56 7.53 9.18
C PRO A 183 22.06 6.11 8.89
N ALA A 184 21.22 5.23 8.37
CA ALA A 184 21.60 3.89 7.95
C ALA A 184 22.42 3.88 6.65
N VAL A 185 22.30 4.92 5.83
CA VAL A 185 22.99 5.03 4.54
C VAL A 185 24.48 5.27 4.74
N LYS A 186 25.31 4.35 4.23
CA LYS A 186 26.77 4.39 4.31
C LYS A 186 27.44 4.70 2.97
N ALA A 187 26.73 4.49 1.87
CA ALA A 187 27.20 4.77 0.52
C ALA A 187 26.02 5.15 -0.38
N ILE A 188 26.28 5.88 -1.45
CA ILE A 188 25.28 6.22 -2.46
C ILE A 188 25.80 5.77 -3.82
N LEU A 189 25.03 4.98 -4.55
CA LEU A 189 25.29 4.59 -5.92
C LEU A 189 24.45 5.45 -6.87
N ILE A 190 25.11 6.09 -7.81
CA ILE A 190 24.47 6.94 -8.83
C ILE A 190 24.68 6.29 -10.18
N ASN A 191 23.58 6.13 -10.95
CA ASN A 191 23.63 5.47 -12.25
C ASN A 191 22.73 6.18 -13.28
#